data_48760cf7dc8e700f35d800d91eb07aa5
#
_entry.id   48760cf7dc8e700f35d800d91eb07aa5
#
_cell.length_a   1.000
_cell.length_b   1.000
_cell.length_c   1.000
_cell.angle_alpha   90.00
_cell.angle_beta   90.00
_cell.angle_gamma   90.00
#
_symmetry.space_group_name_H-M   'P 1'
#
loop_
_entity.id
_entity.type
_entity.pdbx_description
1 polymer ?
#
loop_
_entity_poly.entity_id
_entity_poly.type
_entity_poly.pdbx_seq_one_letter_code
_entity_poly.pdbx_strand_id
1 'polypeptide(L)'
;MKVLILSFSSNQVNEDSFIPNKIGLTFSCVEECEKELKKLGNDVEHICINRKNIQKCLACGKRGWGICLDKHICIQKDDFNEIYKHMEDFDAYIFVTPVYFHEMSESAKTFFDRLKRCDAFNEESKIKGKKIVCIACAGGSGSGTEETLKAFDTLNYFLGTKMHARIPVTKTNFEKQRKVIENAMKLEEN
;
A
#
# COMPACT_ATOMS: atom_id res chain seq x y z
N MET A 1 5.20 13.87 11.58
CA MET A 1 4.46 13.71 10.30
C MET A 1 3.23 12.85 10.54
N LYS A 2 2.22 12.95 9.67
CA LYS A 2 1.12 11.97 9.59
C LYS A 2 1.44 10.91 8.54
N VAL A 3 1.46 9.66 8.92
CA VAL A 3 1.83 8.54 8.03
C VAL A 3 0.69 7.55 7.91
N LEU A 4 0.29 7.23 6.68
CA LEU A 4 -0.74 6.23 6.41
C LEU A 4 -0.10 4.92 5.97
N ILE A 5 -0.43 3.84 6.68
CA ILE A 5 -0.07 2.48 6.28
C ILE A 5 -1.28 1.84 5.61
N LEU A 6 -1.14 1.42 4.36
CA LEU A 6 -2.13 0.61 3.66
C LEU A 6 -1.63 -0.83 3.55
N SER A 7 -2.35 -1.78 4.13
CA SER A 7 -2.02 -3.20 4.01
C SER A 7 -3.06 -3.97 3.19
N PHE A 8 -2.58 -4.99 2.47
CA PHE A 8 -3.35 -5.70 1.45
C PHE A 8 -3.39 -7.22 1.67
N SER A 9 -3.26 -7.68 2.92
CA SER A 9 -3.29 -9.10 3.23
C SER A 9 -4.70 -9.58 3.56
N SER A 10 -5.08 -10.73 3.00
CA SER A 10 -6.28 -11.47 3.42
C SER A 10 -6.07 -12.27 4.71
N ASN A 11 -4.81 -12.60 5.04
CA ASN A 11 -4.46 -13.27 6.29
C ASN A 11 -4.37 -12.26 7.43
N GLN A 12 -5.50 -12.00 8.04
CA GLN A 12 -5.57 -11.16 9.23
C GLN A 12 -5.66 -12.04 10.47
N VAL A 13 -5.15 -11.52 11.57
CA VAL A 13 -5.49 -12.04 12.89
C VAL A 13 -6.98 -11.73 13.10
N ASN A 14 -7.83 -12.66 12.71
CA ASN A 14 -9.22 -12.65 13.12
C ASN A 14 -9.31 -13.51 14.37
N GLU A 15 -10.02 -13.04 15.36
CA GLU A 15 -10.42 -13.85 16.54
C GLU A 15 -11.16 -15.13 16.09
N ASP A 16 -11.78 -15.08 14.88
CA ASP A 16 -12.50 -16.18 14.22
C ASP A 16 -11.64 -16.98 13.22
N SER A 17 -10.30 -16.76 13.16
CA SER A 17 -9.48 -17.51 12.22
C SER A 17 -9.34 -18.98 12.62
N PHE A 18 -9.47 -19.90 11.67
CA PHE A 18 -9.29 -21.35 11.84
C PHE A 18 -7.91 -21.74 12.41
N ILE A 19 -6.97 -20.81 12.49
CA ILE A 19 -5.62 -20.99 13.03
C ILE A 19 -5.38 -19.86 14.04
N PRO A 20 -5.73 -20.07 15.31
CA PRO A 20 -5.47 -19.09 16.37
C PRO A 20 -3.96 -18.82 16.49
N ASN A 21 -3.61 -17.53 16.67
CA ASN A 21 -2.26 -17.04 16.97
C ASN A 21 -1.24 -17.09 15.82
N LYS A 22 -1.61 -17.25 14.56
CA LYS A 22 -0.68 -17.17 13.44
C LYS A 22 -0.68 -15.77 12.84
N ILE A 23 0.23 -14.93 13.31
CA ILE A 23 0.49 -13.61 12.71
C ILE A 23 1.08 -13.81 11.31
N GLY A 24 0.44 -13.27 10.28
CA GLY A 24 0.94 -13.31 8.92
C GLY A 24 2.12 -12.35 8.71
N LEU A 25 3.06 -12.70 7.83
CA LEU A 25 4.26 -11.90 7.54
C LEU A 25 3.94 -10.43 7.20
N THR A 26 2.90 -10.19 6.41
CA THR A 26 2.45 -8.83 6.06
C THR A 26 2.06 -8.04 7.31
N PHE A 27 1.34 -8.66 8.23
CA PHE A 27 0.94 -8.01 9.47
C PHE A 27 2.16 -7.73 10.37
N SER A 28 3.10 -8.66 10.49
CA SER A 28 4.36 -8.43 11.21
C SER A 28 5.15 -7.25 10.65
N CYS A 29 5.14 -7.05 9.33
CA CYS A 29 5.76 -5.87 8.72
C CYS A 29 5.00 -4.58 9.08
N VAL A 30 3.67 -4.60 9.11
CA VAL A 30 2.86 -3.46 9.54
C VAL A 30 3.16 -3.09 11.00
N GLU A 31 3.16 -4.07 11.92
CA GLU A 31 3.48 -3.84 13.33
C GLU A 31 4.87 -3.22 13.52
N GLU A 32 5.87 -3.71 12.77
CA GLU A 32 7.22 -3.13 12.84
C GLU A 32 7.26 -1.70 12.31
N CYS A 33 6.57 -1.40 11.18
CA CYS A 33 6.45 -0.04 10.66
C CYS A 33 5.77 0.90 11.68
N GLU A 34 4.63 0.49 12.24
CA GLU A 34 3.91 1.29 13.24
C GLU A 34 4.76 1.58 14.46
N LYS A 35 5.42 0.56 14.98
CA LYS A 35 6.29 0.65 16.15
C LYS A 35 7.40 1.68 15.94
N GLU A 36 8.14 1.57 14.82
CA GLU A 36 9.27 2.45 14.55
C GLU A 36 8.82 3.88 14.20
N LEU A 37 7.72 4.06 13.46
CA LEU A 37 7.16 5.38 13.19
C LEU A 37 6.70 6.09 14.48
N LYS A 38 5.98 5.38 15.37
CA LYS A 38 5.54 5.93 16.66
C LYS A 38 6.72 6.28 17.57
N LYS A 39 7.76 5.46 17.59
CA LYS A 39 9.02 5.73 18.31
C LYS A 39 9.71 7.02 17.82
N LEU A 40 9.59 7.33 16.53
CA LEU A 40 10.09 8.57 15.91
C LEU A 40 9.12 9.76 16.08
N GLY A 41 8.03 9.63 16.83
CA GLY A 41 7.07 10.70 17.11
C GLY A 41 6.09 11.00 15.99
N ASN A 42 5.93 10.10 15.02
CA ASN A 42 4.95 10.25 13.96
C ASN A 42 3.53 9.86 14.41
N ASP A 43 2.52 10.53 13.85
CA ASP A 43 1.12 10.15 13.92
C ASP A 43 0.85 9.09 12.85
N VAL A 44 0.40 7.90 13.24
CA VAL A 44 0.31 6.73 12.35
C VAL A 44 -1.10 6.18 12.32
N GLU A 45 -1.67 6.08 11.12
CA GLU A 45 -2.93 5.38 10.89
C GLU A 45 -2.70 4.16 9.99
N HIS A 46 -3.37 3.06 10.30
CA HIS A 46 -3.34 1.84 9.50
C HIS A 46 -4.73 1.50 8.97
N ILE A 47 -4.83 1.34 7.67
CA ILE A 47 -6.03 0.84 6.99
C ILE A 47 -5.72 -0.51 6.32
N CYS A 48 -6.44 -1.54 6.72
CA CYS A 48 -6.41 -2.81 6.03
C CYS A 48 -7.45 -2.82 4.89
N ILE A 49 -6.98 -2.79 3.66
CA ILE A 49 -7.82 -2.71 2.46
C ILE A 49 -8.72 -3.94 2.30
N ASN A 50 -8.28 -5.11 2.72
CA ASN A 50 -9.12 -6.31 2.67
C ASN A 50 -10.33 -6.30 3.63
N ARG A 51 -10.38 -5.35 4.55
CA ARG A 51 -11.56 -5.13 5.42
C ARG A 51 -12.52 -4.10 4.86
N LYS A 52 -12.22 -3.56 3.69
CA LYS A 52 -13.00 -2.52 3.02
C LYS A 52 -13.72 -3.10 1.80
N ASN A 53 -14.90 -2.57 1.56
CA ASN A 53 -15.64 -2.91 0.35
C ASN A 53 -15.07 -2.11 -0.82
N ILE A 54 -14.10 -2.67 -1.53
CA ILE A 54 -13.49 -2.04 -2.70
C ILE A 54 -13.63 -2.99 -3.91
N GLN A 55 -14.45 -2.58 -4.85
CA GLN A 55 -14.71 -3.35 -6.06
C GLN A 55 -13.64 -3.10 -7.14
N LYS A 56 -13.43 -4.09 -8.00
CA LYS A 56 -12.53 -3.97 -9.16
C LYS A 56 -12.93 -2.81 -10.07
N CYS A 57 -11.97 -2.26 -10.80
CA CYS A 57 -12.24 -1.23 -11.80
C CYS A 57 -13.15 -1.76 -12.92
N LEU A 58 -14.22 -1.04 -13.23
CA LEU A 58 -15.17 -1.42 -14.28
C LEU A 58 -14.76 -0.98 -15.69
N ALA A 59 -13.67 -0.23 -15.83
CA ALA A 59 -13.30 0.42 -17.09
C ALA A 59 -14.51 1.12 -17.76
N CYS A 60 -15.27 1.87 -16.99
CA CYS A 60 -16.67 2.27 -17.22
C CYS A 60 -16.90 3.33 -18.28
N GLY A 61 -15.87 3.89 -18.89
CA GLY A 61 -16.01 4.93 -19.91
C GLY A 61 -15.45 4.53 -21.27
N LYS A 62 -15.54 5.43 -22.22
CA LYS A 62 -14.92 5.24 -23.54
C LYS A 62 -13.39 5.03 -23.35
N ARG A 63 -12.82 4.04 -24.03
CA ARG A 63 -11.41 3.65 -23.91
C ARG A 63 -10.99 3.23 -22.48
N GLY A 64 -11.94 2.79 -21.64
CA GLY A 64 -11.69 2.33 -20.31
C GLY A 64 -11.53 3.44 -19.25
N TRP A 65 -11.79 4.70 -19.59
CA TRP A 65 -11.76 5.85 -18.68
C TRP A 65 -13.17 6.43 -18.54
N GLY A 66 -13.61 6.63 -17.30
CA GLY A 66 -14.87 7.28 -16.95
C GLY A 66 -14.62 8.66 -16.33
N ILE A 67 -15.48 9.07 -15.42
CA ILE A 67 -15.37 10.36 -14.71
C ILE A 67 -14.08 10.49 -13.87
N CYS A 68 -13.38 9.40 -13.65
CA CYS A 68 -12.11 9.38 -12.95
C CYS A 68 -11.01 10.18 -13.69
N LEU A 69 -11.10 10.34 -15.03
CA LEU A 69 -10.17 11.14 -15.78
C LEU A 69 -10.36 12.64 -15.56
N ASP A 70 -11.63 13.09 -15.58
CA ASP A 70 -11.93 14.53 -15.58
C ASP A 70 -12.29 15.07 -14.19
N LYS A 71 -12.87 14.21 -13.33
CA LYS A 71 -13.33 14.60 -11.99
C LYS A 71 -12.50 14.02 -10.86
N HIS A 72 -11.50 13.19 -11.19
CA HIS A 72 -10.61 12.56 -10.22
C HIS A 72 -11.33 11.77 -9.12
N ILE A 73 -12.47 11.18 -9.45
CA ILE A 73 -13.32 10.40 -8.55
C ILE A 73 -13.83 9.15 -9.26
N CYS A 74 -13.90 8.01 -8.55
CA CYS A 74 -14.49 6.80 -9.11
C CYS A 74 -16.02 6.85 -9.04
N ILE A 75 -16.70 6.38 -10.09
CA ILE A 75 -18.17 6.33 -10.14
C ILE A 75 -18.77 5.28 -9.18
N GLN A 76 -18.00 4.28 -8.79
CA GLN A 76 -18.46 3.21 -7.90
C GLN A 76 -18.68 3.75 -6.48
N LYS A 77 -19.82 3.35 -5.89
CA LYS A 77 -20.21 3.73 -4.54
C LYS A 77 -19.76 2.65 -3.55
N ASP A 78 -18.49 2.67 -3.24
CA ASP A 78 -17.84 1.79 -2.28
C ASP A 78 -16.77 2.57 -1.48
N ASP A 79 -16.03 1.92 -0.60
CA ASP A 79 -15.09 2.60 0.32
C ASP A 79 -13.90 3.28 -0.37
N PHE A 80 -13.70 3.07 -1.67
CA PHE A 80 -12.51 3.57 -2.36
C PHE A 80 -12.39 5.09 -2.33
N ASN A 81 -13.47 5.82 -2.70
CA ASN A 81 -13.40 7.28 -2.80
C ASN A 81 -13.15 7.94 -1.45
N GLU A 82 -13.69 7.38 -0.37
CA GLU A 82 -13.47 7.86 0.99
C GLU A 82 -11.99 7.69 1.37
N ILE A 83 -11.43 6.49 1.14
CA ILE A 83 -10.01 6.22 1.42
C ILE A 83 -9.10 7.09 0.55
N TYR A 84 -9.39 7.21 -0.75
CA TYR A 84 -8.60 8.04 -1.66
C TYR A 84 -8.57 9.50 -1.21
N LYS A 85 -9.71 10.07 -0.83
CA LYS A 85 -9.78 11.42 -0.28
C LYS A 85 -9.03 11.52 1.05
N HIS A 86 -9.17 10.55 1.92
CA HIS A 86 -8.50 10.52 3.22
C HIS A 86 -6.96 10.47 3.08
N MET A 87 -6.43 9.84 2.03
CA MET A 87 -4.98 9.85 1.76
C MET A 87 -4.42 11.27 1.63
N GLU A 88 -5.23 12.27 1.26
CA GLU A 88 -4.77 13.66 1.15
C GLU A 88 -4.28 14.26 2.47
N ASP A 89 -4.77 13.75 3.61
CA ASP A 89 -4.48 14.25 4.95
C ASP A 89 -3.12 13.78 5.52
N PHE A 90 -2.40 12.92 4.80
CA PHE A 90 -1.15 12.32 5.24
C PHE A 90 0.06 12.86 4.48
N ASP A 91 1.22 12.85 5.14
CA ASP A 91 2.49 13.36 4.60
C ASP A 91 3.28 12.28 3.85
N ALA A 92 3.08 11.00 4.19
CA ALA A 92 3.76 9.87 3.59
C ALA A 92 2.91 8.59 3.64
N TYR A 93 3.25 7.62 2.81
CA TYR A 93 2.54 6.34 2.72
C TYR A 93 3.48 5.15 2.85
N ILE A 94 3.00 4.12 3.55
CA ILE A 94 3.64 2.80 3.60
C ILE A 94 2.67 1.79 2.97
N PHE A 95 3.07 1.14 1.89
CA PHE A 95 2.28 0.12 1.22
C PHE A 95 2.84 -1.26 1.52
N VAL A 96 2.06 -2.13 2.14
CA VAL A 96 2.49 -3.47 2.55
C VAL A 96 1.59 -4.51 1.90
N THR A 97 2.10 -5.24 0.91
CA THR A 97 1.33 -6.25 0.17
C THR A 97 1.95 -7.65 0.27
N PRO A 98 1.15 -8.70 0.42
CA PRO A 98 1.64 -10.05 0.16
C PRO A 98 1.87 -10.24 -1.34
N VAL A 99 2.78 -11.16 -1.66
CA VAL A 99 3.02 -11.63 -3.03
C VAL A 99 2.22 -12.89 -3.27
N TYR A 100 1.34 -12.86 -4.24
CA TYR A 100 0.54 -14.01 -4.70
C TYR A 100 0.83 -14.26 -6.17
N PHE A 101 1.28 -15.48 -6.51
CA PHE A 101 1.62 -15.88 -7.88
C PHE A 101 2.56 -14.86 -8.58
N HIS A 102 3.64 -14.48 -7.90
CA HIS A 102 4.66 -13.53 -8.37
C HIS A 102 4.22 -12.07 -8.52
N GLU A 103 3.00 -11.72 -8.12
CA GLU A 103 2.44 -10.37 -8.25
C GLU A 103 1.92 -9.85 -6.89
N MET A 104 1.62 -8.55 -6.83
CA MET A 104 0.91 -8.00 -5.69
C MET A 104 -0.46 -8.65 -5.53
N SER A 105 -0.99 -8.69 -4.31
CA SER A 105 -2.29 -9.28 -4.05
C SER A 105 -3.41 -8.64 -4.88
N GLU A 106 -4.50 -9.38 -5.10
CA GLU A 106 -5.68 -8.89 -5.82
C GLU A 106 -6.22 -7.58 -5.23
N SER A 107 -6.31 -7.49 -3.91
CA SER A 107 -6.77 -6.29 -3.23
C SER A 107 -5.85 -5.08 -3.46
N ALA A 108 -4.53 -5.29 -3.47
CA ALA A 108 -3.58 -4.25 -3.81
C ALA A 108 -3.77 -3.80 -5.26
N LYS A 109 -3.81 -4.75 -6.20
CA LYS A 109 -4.01 -4.45 -7.61
C LYS A 109 -5.31 -3.71 -7.86
N THR A 110 -6.41 -4.16 -7.25
CA THR A 110 -7.74 -3.53 -7.34
C THR A 110 -7.72 -2.09 -6.85
N PHE A 111 -7.12 -1.83 -5.71
CA PHE A 111 -7.01 -0.49 -5.14
C PHE A 111 -6.15 0.42 -6.01
N PHE A 112 -4.95 -0.02 -6.39
CA PHE A 112 -4.00 0.81 -7.13
C PHE A 112 -4.42 1.05 -8.60
N ASP A 113 -5.14 0.14 -9.23
CA ASP A 113 -5.72 0.38 -10.57
C ASP A 113 -6.71 1.54 -10.55
N ARG A 114 -7.49 1.66 -9.49
CA ARG A 114 -8.45 2.77 -9.32
C ARG A 114 -7.74 4.04 -8.87
N LEU A 115 -6.78 3.94 -7.93
CA LEU A 115 -5.99 5.08 -7.49
C LEU A 115 -5.28 5.74 -8.67
N LYS A 116 -4.56 4.96 -9.48
CA LYS A 116 -3.92 5.46 -10.69
C LYS A 116 -4.90 6.16 -11.63
N ARG A 117 -6.11 5.61 -11.83
CA ARG A 117 -7.10 6.21 -12.73
C ARG A 117 -7.67 7.51 -12.21
N CYS A 118 -7.78 7.66 -10.92
CA CYS A 118 -8.30 8.90 -10.33
C CYS A 118 -7.21 9.96 -10.16
N ASP A 119 -5.97 9.58 -9.91
CA ASP A 119 -4.92 10.50 -9.49
C ASP A 119 -3.88 10.84 -10.55
N ALA A 120 -3.52 9.92 -11.45
CA ALA A 120 -2.35 10.05 -12.36
C ALA A 120 -2.34 11.32 -13.23
N PHE A 121 -3.49 11.88 -13.56
CA PHE A 121 -3.63 13.10 -14.35
C PHE A 121 -4.25 14.25 -13.55
N ASN A 122 -4.30 14.12 -12.24
CA ASN A 122 -4.79 15.16 -11.34
C ASN A 122 -3.67 16.18 -11.07
N GLU A 123 -3.75 17.34 -11.68
CA GLU A 123 -2.76 18.43 -11.48
C GLU A 123 -2.82 18.98 -10.05
N GLU A 124 -3.98 18.90 -9.40
CA GLU A 124 -4.20 19.33 -8.01
C GLU A 124 -3.98 18.19 -6.99
N SER A 125 -3.39 17.06 -7.42
CA SER A 125 -3.16 15.92 -6.54
C SER A 125 -2.35 16.28 -5.31
N LYS A 126 -2.91 16.02 -4.14
CA LYS A 126 -2.23 16.18 -2.86
C LYS A 126 -1.38 14.95 -2.49
N ILE A 127 -1.42 13.90 -3.29
CA ILE A 127 -0.56 12.70 -3.14
C ILE A 127 0.80 12.93 -3.78
N LYS A 128 0.86 13.74 -4.84
CA LYS A 128 2.06 14.06 -5.60
C LYS A 128 3.17 14.63 -4.71
N GLY A 129 4.39 14.15 -4.90
CA GLY A 129 5.58 14.58 -4.17
C GLY A 129 5.74 13.96 -2.78
N LYS A 130 4.73 13.27 -2.24
CA LYS A 130 4.81 12.59 -0.94
C LYS A 130 5.70 11.35 -1.01
N LYS A 131 6.39 11.03 0.07
CA LYS A 131 7.25 9.86 0.17
C LYS A 131 6.43 8.58 0.31
N ILE A 132 6.89 7.52 -0.37
CA ILE A 132 6.32 6.18 -0.23
C ILE A 132 7.38 5.15 0.12
N VAL A 133 7.02 4.22 1.00
CA VAL A 133 7.76 2.98 1.26
C VAL A 133 6.91 1.81 0.79
N CYS A 134 7.49 0.92 0.01
CA CYS A 134 6.79 -0.26 -0.52
C CYS A 134 7.42 -1.54 0.00
N ILE A 135 6.62 -2.40 0.61
CA ILE A 135 7.04 -3.67 1.22
C ILE A 135 6.28 -4.80 0.52
N ALA A 136 7.04 -5.70 -0.10
CA ALA A 136 6.51 -6.91 -0.73
C ALA A 136 6.84 -8.13 0.12
N CYS A 137 5.80 -8.80 0.64
CA CYS A 137 5.92 -9.92 1.57
C CYS A 137 5.65 -11.24 0.87
N ALA A 138 6.67 -12.07 0.65
CA ALA A 138 6.51 -13.40 0.05
C ALA A 138 6.72 -14.52 1.07
N GLY A 139 6.00 -15.62 0.86
CA GLY A 139 6.32 -16.89 1.50
C GLY A 139 7.50 -17.59 0.80
N GLY A 140 8.06 -18.62 1.43
CA GLY A 140 9.02 -19.52 0.77
C GLY A 140 10.26 -18.83 0.21
N SER A 141 10.50 -18.99 -1.09
CA SER A 141 11.71 -18.52 -1.80
C SER A 141 11.82 -17.00 -1.96
N GLY A 142 10.73 -16.26 -1.77
CA GLY A 142 10.70 -14.82 -2.06
C GLY A 142 10.45 -14.48 -3.54
N SER A 143 10.18 -15.49 -4.39
CA SER A 143 9.85 -15.25 -5.79
C SER A 143 8.66 -14.31 -5.93
N GLY A 144 8.75 -13.35 -6.87
CA GLY A 144 7.73 -12.34 -7.13
C GLY A 144 7.84 -11.07 -6.29
N THR A 145 8.77 -10.99 -5.31
CA THR A 145 8.96 -9.75 -4.55
C THR A 145 9.48 -8.61 -5.42
N GLU A 146 10.43 -8.90 -6.30
CA GLU A 146 11.01 -7.89 -7.20
C GLU A 146 10.01 -7.44 -8.26
N GLU A 147 9.22 -8.35 -8.81
CA GLU A 147 8.15 -8.05 -9.77
C GLU A 147 7.09 -7.15 -9.12
N THR A 148 6.68 -7.47 -7.91
CA THR A 148 5.76 -6.65 -7.12
C THR A 148 6.33 -5.25 -6.85
N LEU A 149 7.60 -5.15 -6.48
CA LEU A 149 8.27 -3.87 -6.23
C LEU A 149 8.43 -3.05 -7.51
N LYS A 150 8.70 -3.67 -8.66
CA LYS A 150 8.68 -2.98 -9.97
C LYS A 150 7.31 -2.44 -10.33
N ALA A 151 6.23 -3.16 -9.97
CA ALA A 151 4.88 -2.63 -10.15
C ALA A 151 4.63 -1.37 -9.31
N PHE A 152 5.20 -1.29 -8.10
CA PHE A 152 5.18 -0.08 -7.29
C PHE A 152 6.02 1.06 -7.89
N ASP A 153 7.15 0.78 -8.55
CA ASP A 153 7.92 1.82 -9.26
C ASP A 153 7.07 2.44 -10.37
N THR A 154 6.33 1.60 -11.11
CA THR A 154 5.41 2.07 -12.13
C THR A 154 4.29 2.94 -11.53
N LEU A 155 3.71 2.52 -10.41
CA LEU A 155 2.70 3.28 -9.69
C LEU A 155 3.25 4.63 -9.22
N ASN A 156 4.44 4.62 -8.59
CA ASN A 156 5.15 5.81 -8.12
C ASN A 156 5.34 6.84 -9.25
N TYR A 157 5.76 6.39 -10.43
CA TYR A 157 5.90 7.25 -11.61
C TYR A 157 4.58 7.94 -11.97
N PHE A 158 3.47 7.18 -12.05
CA PHE A 158 2.16 7.72 -12.43
C PHE A 158 1.53 8.63 -11.37
N LEU A 159 1.74 8.37 -10.10
CA LEU A 159 1.25 9.20 -9.01
C LEU A 159 2.15 10.41 -8.72
N GLY A 160 3.34 10.45 -9.31
CA GLY A 160 4.32 11.50 -9.05
C GLY A 160 4.80 11.53 -7.59
N THR A 161 4.70 10.41 -6.89
CA THR A 161 5.22 10.24 -5.51
C THR A 161 6.74 10.05 -5.53
N LYS A 162 7.37 10.05 -4.35
CA LYS A 162 8.82 9.85 -4.21
C LYS A 162 9.08 8.51 -3.53
N MET A 163 9.61 7.54 -4.29
CA MET A 163 10.02 6.26 -3.72
C MET A 163 11.15 6.45 -2.72
N HIS A 164 10.87 6.24 -1.43
CA HIS A 164 11.85 6.34 -0.36
C HIS A 164 12.54 5.00 -0.09
N ALA A 165 11.78 3.90 -0.07
CA ALA A 165 12.34 2.57 0.08
C ALA A 165 11.50 1.48 -0.60
N ARG A 166 12.20 0.41 -1.04
CA ARG A 166 11.64 -0.82 -1.60
C ARG A 166 12.18 -1.99 -0.79
N ILE A 167 11.31 -2.75 -0.13
CA ILE A 167 11.73 -3.76 0.84
C ILE A 167 11.14 -5.12 0.49
N PRO A 168 11.93 -6.06 -0.06
CA PRO A 168 11.53 -7.44 -0.23
C PRO A 168 11.65 -8.20 1.09
N VAL A 169 10.55 -8.75 1.57
CA VAL A 169 10.50 -9.48 2.85
C VAL A 169 10.02 -10.91 2.64
N THR A 170 10.74 -11.85 3.26
CA THR A 170 10.35 -13.26 3.33
C THR A 170 10.34 -13.73 4.79
N LYS A 171 9.75 -14.90 5.04
CA LYS A 171 9.81 -15.50 6.38
C LYS A 171 11.24 -15.74 6.86
N THR A 172 12.14 -16.07 5.94
CA THR A 172 13.53 -16.42 6.26
C THR A 172 14.43 -15.22 6.46
N ASN A 173 14.09 -14.05 5.84
CA ASN A 173 14.91 -12.85 5.97
C ASN A 173 14.28 -11.78 6.88
N PHE A 174 13.09 -12.00 7.46
CA PHE A 174 12.34 -11.00 8.21
C PHE A 174 13.16 -10.33 9.31
N GLU A 175 13.88 -11.09 10.11
CA GLU A 175 14.70 -10.52 11.20
C GLU A 175 15.81 -9.58 10.66
N LYS A 176 16.40 -9.91 9.51
CA LYS A 176 17.34 -9.01 8.84
C LYS A 176 16.65 -7.76 8.28
N GLN A 177 15.47 -7.94 7.72
CA GLN A 177 14.70 -6.85 7.11
C GLN A 177 14.09 -5.90 8.16
N ARG A 178 13.94 -6.28 9.41
CA ARG A 178 13.52 -5.37 10.49
C ARG A 178 14.41 -4.14 10.59
N LYS A 179 15.73 -4.29 10.48
CA LYS A 179 16.67 -3.15 10.46
C LYS A 179 16.50 -2.28 9.21
N VAL A 180 16.17 -2.88 8.08
CA VAL A 180 15.89 -2.14 6.84
C VAL A 180 14.59 -1.35 7.00
N ILE A 181 13.55 -1.97 7.56
CA ILE A 181 12.28 -1.30 7.88
C ILE A 181 12.53 -0.14 8.85
N GLU A 182 13.24 -0.37 9.97
CA GLU A 182 13.59 0.67 10.93
C GLU A 182 14.24 1.88 10.25
N ASN A 183 15.23 1.66 9.39
CA ASN A 183 15.89 2.75 8.67
C ASN A 183 14.96 3.43 7.66
N ALA A 184 14.10 2.67 6.97
CA ALA A 184 13.15 3.22 6.02
C ALA A 184 12.03 4.06 6.68
N MET A 185 11.80 3.91 7.98
CA MET A 185 10.83 4.73 8.72
C MET A 185 11.36 6.13 9.04
N LYS A 186 12.64 6.43 8.83
CA LYS A 186 13.23 7.78 8.97
C LYS A 186 12.87 8.66 7.76
N LEU A 187 11.60 8.97 7.64
CA LEU A 187 11.04 9.66 6.47
C LEU A 187 11.47 11.13 6.34
N GLU A 188 11.96 11.77 7.41
CA GLU A 188 12.38 13.17 7.40
C GLU A 188 13.81 13.36 6.89
N GLU A 189 14.64 12.32 6.91
CA GLU A 189 16.01 12.37 6.38
C GLU A 189 15.98 12.37 4.83
N ASN A 190 16.67 13.35 4.22
CA ASN A 190 16.80 13.50 2.75
C ASN A 190 17.72 12.45 2.15
#